data_4a1d306a0a8e3c7b699ca38816e7f5e8
#
_entry.id   4a1d306a0a8e3c7b699ca38816e7f5e8
#
_cell.length_a   1.000
_cell.length_b   1.000
_cell.length_c   1.000
_cell.angle_alpha   90.00
_cell.angle_beta   90.00
_cell.angle_gamma   90.00
#
_symmetry.space_group_name_H-M   'P 1'
#
loop_
_entity.id
_entity.type
_entity.pdbx_description
1 polymer ?
#
loop_
_entity_poly.entity_id
_entity_poly.type
_entity_poly.pdbx_seq_one_letter_code
_entity_poly.pdbx_strand_id
1 'polypeptide(L)'
;MYKCYQDKIVNGTESFSIPWILGENLLQLGTWALTGYLLWPVILVSGWPLLTILWAVLIVVAQVLLKKHNCSGCFYYDKLCHLGWGKISSVLFKQDSGDLKAGSSLSTIYIVPPPIILVASIMFAVGGEAT
;
A
#
# COMPACT_ATOMS: atom_id res chain seq x y z
N MET A 1 9.84 -20.10 16.37
CA MET A 1 8.73 -19.28 16.85
C MET A 1 9.16 -17.84 16.74
N TYR A 2 8.48 -17.04 15.94
CA TYR A 2 8.91 -15.67 15.60
C TYR A 2 8.03 -14.66 16.32
N LYS A 3 8.65 -13.58 16.82
CA LYS A 3 7.89 -12.44 17.34
C LYS A 3 7.26 -11.70 16.16
N CYS A 4 5.97 -11.49 16.22
CA CYS A 4 5.29 -10.56 15.35
C CYS A 4 5.16 -9.21 16.06
N TYR A 5 4.55 -8.26 15.38
CA TYR A 5 4.29 -6.93 15.90
C TYR A 5 3.71 -6.98 17.34
N GLN A 6 4.21 -6.13 18.25
CA GLN A 6 3.79 -6.04 19.65
C GLN A 6 4.10 -7.29 20.50
N ASP A 7 5.25 -7.90 20.36
CA ASP A 7 5.66 -9.07 21.14
C ASP A 7 4.74 -10.29 21.01
N LYS A 8 3.77 -10.26 20.12
CA LYS A 8 2.98 -11.47 19.80
C LYS A 8 3.86 -12.47 19.08
N ILE A 9 3.90 -13.67 19.64
CA ILE A 9 4.64 -14.78 19.03
C ILE A 9 3.72 -15.47 18.03
N VAL A 10 4.14 -15.51 16.77
CA VAL A 10 3.46 -16.25 15.70
C VAL A 10 4.43 -17.16 14.98
N ASN A 11 3.94 -18.32 14.55
CA ASN A 11 4.69 -19.16 13.64
C ASN A 11 4.69 -18.46 12.25
N GLY A 12 5.87 -18.22 11.72
CA GLY A 12 5.98 -17.52 10.44
C GLY A 12 7.34 -17.73 9.79
N THR A 13 7.46 -17.21 8.58
CA THR A 13 8.70 -17.24 7.80
C THR A 13 9.64 -16.14 8.25
N GLU A 14 10.92 -16.44 8.44
CA GLU A 14 11.92 -15.45 8.83
C GLU A 14 12.22 -14.42 7.75
N SER A 15 12.19 -14.86 6.50
CA SER A 15 12.39 -13.99 5.34
C SER A 15 11.68 -14.58 4.13
N PHE A 16 11.25 -13.72 3.23
CA PHE A 16 10.57 -14.10 2.00
C PHE A 16 11.56 -14.12 0.82
N SER A 17 11.30 -14.98 -0.15
CA SER A 17 12.11 -15.04 -1.36
C SER A 17 11.91 -13.82 -2.26
N ILE A 18 12.96 -13.43 -2.98
CA ILE A 18 12.91 -12.30 -3.92
C ILE A 18 11.80 -12.43 -4.97
N PRO A 19 11.58 -13.60 -5.61
CA PRO A 19 10.48 -13.77 -6.57
C PRO A 19 9.10 -13.51 -5.96
N TRP A 20 8.88 -13.94 -4.71
CA TRP A 20 7.63 -13.67 -3.99
C TRP A 20 7.42 -12.17 -3.77
N ILE A 21 8.44 -11.48 -3.26
CA ILE A 21 8.42 -10.04 -3.02
C ILE A 21 8.13 -9.28 -4.32
N LEU A 22 8.79 -9.65 -5.41
CA LEU A 22 8.57 -9.03 -6.72
C LEU A 22 7.14 -9.26 -7.22
N GLY A 23 6.61 -10.47 -7.09
CA GLY A 23 5.24 -10.81 -7.52
C GLY A 23 4.19 -9.97 -6.78
N GLU A 24 4.28 -9.89 -5.46
CA GLU A 24 3.35 -9.09 -4.66
C GLU A 24 3.44 -7.58 -4.95
N ASN A 25 4.66 -7.06 -5.10
CA ASN A 25 4.84 -5.64 -5.45
C ASN A 25 4.33 -5.33 -6.86
N LEU A 26 4.54 -6.21 -7.84
CA LEU A 26 4.01 -6.04 -9.19
C LEU A 26 2.48 -6.06 -9.20
N LEU A 27 1.86 -6.99 -8.48
CA LEU A 27 0.40 -7.04 -8.34
C LEU A 27 -0.15 -5.74 -7.72
N GLN A 28 0.49 -5.26 -6.66
CA GLN A 28 0.08 -4.06 -5.96
C GLN A 28 0.25 -2.81 -6.81
N LEU A 29 1.41 -2.64 -7.46
CA LEU A 29 1.67 -1.54 -8.38
C LEU A 29 0.72 -1.58 -9.59
N GLY A 30 0.45 -2.76 -10.13
CA GLY A 30 -0.51 -2.96 -11.22
C GLY A 30 -1.92 -2.51 -10.83
N THR A 31 -2.37 -2.88 -9.63
CA THR A 31 -3.68 -2.46 -9.12
C THR A 31 -3.77 -0.95 -8.96
N TRP A 32 -2.73 -0.30 -8.43
CA TRP A 32 -2.71 1.16 -8.28
C TRP A 32 -2.63 1.89 -9.61
N ALA A 33 -1.81 1.41 -10.54
CA ALA A 33 -1.68 1.99 -11.86
C ALA A 33 -3.01 1.88 -12.64
N LEU A 34 -3.67 0.72 -12.58
CA LEU A 34 -4.97 0.52 -13.21
C LEU A 34 -6.04 1.43 -12.61
N THR A 35 -6.09 1.54 -11.27
CA THR A 35 -7.01 2.46 -10.60
C THR A 35 -6.76 3.91 -11.03
N GLY A 36 -5.50 4.36 -11.05
CA GLY A 36 -5.14 5.70 -11.50
C GLY A 36 -5.51 5.96 -12.97
N TYR A 37 -5.33 4.97 -13.83
CA TYR A 37 -5.73 5.03 -15.23
C TYR A 37 -7.25 5.18 -15.39
N LEU A 38 -8.03 4.41 -14.65
CA LEU A 38 -9.50 4.49 -14.68
C LEU A 38 -10.05 5.80 -14.08
N LEU A 39 -9.32 6.41 -13.15
CA LEU A 39 -9.68 7.72 -12.59
C LEU A 39 -9.32 8.89 -13.52
N TRP A 40 -8.50 8.65 -14.54
CA TRP A 40 -8.00 9.72 -15.43
C TRP A 40 -9.12 10.57 -16.06
N PRO A 41 -10.19 10.00 -16.65
CA PRO A 41 -11.22 10.78 -17.32
C PRO A 41 -12.26 11.40 -16.37
N VAL A 42 -12.27 11.03 -15.08
CA VAL A 42 -13.42 11.33 -14.19
C VAL A 42 -13.53 12.82 -13.87
N ILE A 43 -12.41 13.49 -13.58
CA ILE A 43 -12.39 14.94 -13.34
C ILE A 43 -11.16 15.54 -14.03
N LEU A 44 -11.41 16.36 -15.03
CA LEU A 44 -10.38 17.12 -15.72
C LEU A 44 -10.54 18.61 -15.36
N VAL A 45 -9.53 19.19 -14.74
CA VAL A 45 -9.48 20.63 -14.44
C VAL A 45 -8.36 21.24 -15.28
N SER A 46 -8.72 22.11 -16.20
CA SER A 46 -7.78 22.69 -17.18
C SER A 46 -6.98 21.64 -17.96
N GLY A 47 -7.60 20.50 -18.27
CA GLY A 47 -6.96 19.36 -18.94
C GLY A 47 -6.14 18.44 -18.03
N TRP A 48 -6.04 18.73 -16.75
CA TRP A 48 -5.29 17.88 -15.79
C TRP A 48 -6.18 16.87 -15.10
N PRO A 49 -5.75 15.59 -15.00
CA PRO A 49 -6.52 14.54 -14.33
C PRO A 49 -6.39 14.67 -12.81
N LEU A 50 -7.15 15.54 -12.21
CA LEU A 50 -7.03 15.90 -10.79
C LEU A 50 -7.16 14.69 -9.86
N LEU A 51 -8.13 13.81 -10.10
CA LEU A 51 -8.31 12.60 -9.26
C LEU A 51 -7.13 11.63 -9.37
N THR A 52 -6.56 11.45 -10.55
CA THR A 52 -5.37 10.61 -10.72
C THR A 52 -4.18 11.18 -9.98
N ILE A 53 -3.99 12.50 -10.01
CA ILE A 53 -2.90 13.17 -9.29
C ILE A 53 -3.10 13.01 -7.77
N LEU A 54 -4.31 13.27 -7.26
CA LEU A 54 -4.63 13.09 -5.84
C LEU A 54 -4.43 11.64 -5.41
N TRP A 55 -4.84 10.68 -6.23
CA TRP A 55 -4.62 9.26 -5.99
C TRP A 55 -3.12 8.92 -5.88
N ALA A 56 -2.31 9.39 -6.81
CA ALA A 56 -0.87 9.16 -6.79
C ALA A 56 -0.22 9.75 -5.53
N VAL A 57 -0.57 10.98 -5.16
CA VAL A 57 -0.09 11.63 -3.93
C VAL A 57 -0.51 10.85 -2.70
N LEU A 58 -1.77 10.42 -2.62
CA LEU A 58 -2.29 9.64 -1.50
C LEU A 58 -1.51 8.33 -1.32
N ILE A 59 -1.24 7.61 -2.41
CA ILE A 59 -0.45 6.36 -2.36
C ILE A 59 0.97 6.63 -1.83
N VAL A 60 1.65 7.64 -2.35
CA VAL A 60 3.02 7.96 -1.90
C VAL A 60 3.04 8.31 -0.41
N VAL A 61 2.13 9.17 0.03
CA VAL A 61 2.02 9.55 1.45
C VAL A 61 1.69 8.34 2.32
N ALA A 62 0.73 7.51 1.92
CA ALA A 62 0.38 6.28 2.64
C ALA A 62 1.55 5.32 2.73
N GLN A 63 2.33 5.14 1.66
CA GLN A 63 3.53 4.30 1.64
C GLN A 63 4.59 4.76 2.64
N VAL A 64 4.85 6.07 2.71
CA VAL A 64 5.84 6.64 3.64
C VAL A 64 5.36 6.47 5.08
N LEU A 65 4.09 6.81 5.36
CA LEU A 65 3.50 6.73 6.69
C LEU A 65 3.41 5.29 7.19
N LEU A 66 3.03 4.33 6.33
CA LEU A 66 2.99 2.91 6.69
C LEU A 66 4.37 2.37 7.04
N LYS A 67 5.41 2.75 6.28
CA LYS A 67 6.78 2.34 6.60
C LYS A 67 7.25 2.92 7.92
N LYS A 68 6.85 4.15 8.24
CA LYS A 68 7.16 4.78 9.53
C LYS A 68 6.38 4.14 10.68
N HIS A 69 5.07 4.01 10.57
CA HIS A 69 4.21 3.66 11.71
C HIS A 69 4.00 2.15 11.88
N ASN A 70 4.04 1.39 10.79
CA ASN A 70 3.84 -0.06 10.83
C ASN A 70 5.15 -0.84 10.76
N CYS A 71 6.01 -0.51 9.79
CA CYS A 71 7.18 -1.33 9.54
C CYS A 71 8.34 -1.03 10.51
N SER A 72 8.44 0.17 11.07
CA SER A 72 9.52 0.51 12.00
C SER A 72 9.47 -0.30 13.30
N GLY A 73 8.27 -0.67 13.77
CA GLY A 73 8.07 -1.51 14.96
C GLY A 73 7.75 -2.98 14.65
N CYS A 74 7.89 -3.40 13.39
CA CYS A 74 7.57 -4.75 12.96
C CYS A 74 8.74 -5.72 13.23
N PHE A 75 8.42 -7.01 13.42
CA PHE A 75 9.42 -8.09 13.48
C PHE A 75 10.35 -8.11 12.26
N TYR A 76 9.82 -7.76 11.08
CA TYR A 76 10.58 -7.71 9.83
C TYR A 76 11.34 -6.39 9.61
N TYR A 77 11.49 -5.54 10.63
CA TYR A 77 12.36 -4.38 10.52
C TYR A 77 13.78 -4.83 10.15
N ASP A 78 14.36 -4.19 9.13
CA ASP A 78 15.65 -4.56 8.52
C ASP A 78 15.70 -5.99 7.90
N LYS A 79 14.56 -6.63 7.69
CA LYS A 79 14.46 -7.95 7.05
C LYS A 79 13.59 -7.88 5.79
N LEU A 80 13.68 -8.93 4.98
CA LEU A 80 12.81 -9.09 3.81
C LEU A 80 11.46 -9.68 4.25
N CYS A 81 10.48 -8.83 4.49
CA CYS A 81 9.08 -9.25 4.61
C CYS A 81 8.48 -9.55 3.22
N HIS A 82 7.24 -10.04 3.18
CA HIS A 82 6.56 -10.38 1.93
C HIS A 82 6.52 -9.24 0.87
N LEU A 83 6.53 -7.98 1.30
CA LEU A 83 6.62 -6.81 0.42
C LEU A 83 8.03 -6.17 0.36
N GLY A 84 8.99 -6.67 1.13
CA GLY A 84 10.32 -6.06 1.25
C GLY A 84 10.36 -4.73 2.02
N TRP A 85 9.24 -4.28 2.57
CA TRP A 85 9.12 -2.98 3.23
C TRP A 85 9.90 -2.85 4.53
N GLY A 86 10.16 -3.96 5.22
CA GLY A 86 10.98 -3.97 6.43
C GLY A 86 12.40 -3.46 6.17
N LYS A 87 13.00 -3.85 5.05
CA LYS A 87 14.32 -3.37 4.63
C LYS A 87 14.30 -1.89 4.23
N ILE A 88 13.26 -1.46 3.51
CA ILE A 88 13.10 -0.05 3.14
C ILE A 88 12.86 0.81 4.39
N SER A 89 12.07 0.31 5.35
CA SER A 89 11.81 1.03 6.60
C SER A 89 13.09 1.26 7.41
N SER A 90 14.01 0.30 7.47
CA SER A 90 15.26 0.44 8.22
C SER A 90 16.20 1.49 7.63
N VAL A 91 16.12 1.73 6.32
CA VAL A 91 16.90 2.79 5.66
C VAL A 91 16.31 4.18 5.93
N LEU A 92 14.98 4.29 6.02
CA LEU A 92 14.29 5.59 6.11
C LEU A 92 14.00 6.03 7.55
N PHE A 93 13.77 5.09 8.46
CA PHE A 93 13.27 5.38 9.80
C PHE A 93 14.02 4.55 10.85
N LYS A 94 14.20 5.12 12.05
CA LYS A 94 14.72 4.39 13.19
C LYS A 94 13.72 3.33 13.65
N GLN A 95 14.22 2.22 14.19
CA GLN A 95 13.38 1.19 14.81
C GLN A 95 12.50 1.81 15.91
N ASP A 96 11.26 1.35 16.01
CA ASP A 96 10.25 1.79 16.98
C ASP A 96 9.96 3.31 16.97
N SER A 97 10.27 4.01 15.87
CA SER A 97 10.00 5.45 15.74
C SER A 97 8.55 5.78 15.36
N GLY A 98 7.72 4.78 15.12
CA GLY A 98 6.33 4.93 14.70
C GLY A 98 5.31 4.75 15.84
N ASP A 99 4.05 5.10 15.55
CA ASP A 99 2.90 4.84 16.41
C ASP A 99 2.06 3.70 15.81
N LEU A 100 1.88 2.64 16.57
CA LEU A 100 1.13 1.47 16.16
C LEU A 100 -0.34 1.75 15.85
N LYS A 101 -1.01 2.59 16.64
CA LYS A 101 -2.42 2.91 16.41
C LYS A 101 -2.59 3.62 15.08
N ALA A 102 -1.72 4.59 14.81
CA ALA A 102 -1.67 5.26 13.50
C ALA A 102 -1.38 4.27 12.37
N GLY A 103 -0.41 3.37 12.56
CA GLY A 103 -0.07 2.34 11.59
C GLY A 103 -1.22 1.39 11.26
N SER A 104 -1.96 0.93 12.26
CA SER A 104 -3.13 0.06 12.09
C SER A 104 -4.25 0.75 11.33
N SER A 105 -4.58 1.98 11.69
CA SER A 105 -5.61 2.77 10.98
C SER A 105 -5.21 3.05 9.53
N LEU A 106 -3.95 3.41 9.30
CA LEU A 106 -3.42 3.62 7.95
C LEU A 106 -3.44 2.34 7.10
N SER A 107 -3.16 1.18 7.69
CA SER A 107 -3.25 -0.11 6.98
C SER A 107 -4.66 -0.38 6.48
N THR A 108 -5.68 -0.08 7.28
CA THR A 108 -7.08 -0.26 6.90
C THR A 108 -7.45 0.68 5.73
N ILE A 109 -7.09 1.97 5.84
CA ILE A 109 -7.33 2.96 4.79
C ILE A 109 -6.57 2.61 3.50
N TYR A 110 -5.41 1.97 3.63
CA TYR A 110 -4.58 1.60 2.49
C TYR A 110 -5.07 0.35 1.75
N ILE A 111 -5.63 -0.63 2.48
CA ILE A 111 -6.03 -1.93 1.90
C ILE A 111 -7.48 -1.88 1.39
N VAL A 112 -8.39 -1.23 2.10
CA VAL A 112 -9.83 -1.30 1.81
C VAL A 112 -10.27 -0.44 0.62
N PRO A 113 -9.89 0.86 0.51
CA PRO A 113 -10.37 1.70 -0.57
C PRO A 113 -9.93 1.30 -1.98
N PRO A 114 -8.69 0.86 -2.25
CA PRO A 114 -8.26 0.56 -3.61
C PRO A 114 -9.13 -0.44 -4.37
N PRO A 115 -9.48 -1.62 -3.82
CA PRO A 115 -10.36 -2.55 -4.51
C PRO A 115 -11.78 -2.00 -4.69
N ILE A 116 -12.30 -1.21 -3.75
CA ILE A 116 -13.62 -0.57 -3.87
C ILE A 116 -13.61 0.45 -4.99
N ILE A 117 -12.61 1.31 -5.05
CA ILE A 117 -12.45 2.32 -6.11
C ILE A 117 -12.29 1.64 -7.46
N LEU A 118 -11.49 0.58 -7.53
CA LEU A 118 -11.29 -0.19 -8.77
C LEU A 118 -12.61 -0.77 -9.28
N VAL A 119 -13.38 -1.44 -8.43
CA VAL A 119 -14.68 -2.01 -8.80
C VAL A 119 -15.66 -0.92 -9.22
N ALA A 120 -15.76 0.17 -8.46
CA ALA A 120 -16.62 1.30 -8.80
C ALA A 120 -16.25 1.93 -10.15
N SER A 121 -14.94 2.09 -10.42
CA SER A 121 -14.45 2.64 -11.68
C SER A 121 -14.75 1.74 -12.87
N ILE A 122 -14.64 0.42 -12.70
CA ILE A 122 -14.99 -0.56 -13.74
C ILE A 122 -16.51 -0.51 -14.02
N MET A 123 -17.33 -0.49 -12.97
CA MET A 123 -18.79 -0.40 -13.13
C MET A 123 -19.19 0.89 -13.83
N PHE A 124 -18.56 2.02 -13.53
CA PHE A 124 -18.80 3.29 -14.19
C PHE A 124 -18.41 3.24 -15.67
N ALA A 125 -17.25 2.67 -15.99
CA ALA A 125 -16.78 2.53 -17.36
C ALA A 125 -17.70 1.65 -18.21
N VAL A 126 -18.17 0.52 -17.67
CA VAL A 126 -19.07 -0.40 -18.37
C VAL A 126 -20.50 0.15 -18.45
N GLY A 127 -20.99 0.81 -17.40
CA GLY A 127 -22.34 1.38 -17.35
C GLY A 127 -22.50 2.64 -18.20
N GLY A 128 -21.44 3.41 -18.43
CA GLY A 128 -21.44 4.61 -19.27
C GLY A 128 -21.57 4.34 -20.78
N GLU A 129 -21.32 3.12 -21.23
CA GLU A 129 -21.55 2.72 -22.64
C GLU A 129 -23.01 2.27 -22.93
N ALA A 130 -23.85 2.19 -21.91
CA ALA A 130 -25.25 1.72 -22.03
C ALA A 130 -26.30 2.84 -22.25
N THR A 131 -25.86 4.09 -22.41
CA THR A 131 -26.69 5.27 -22.73
C THR A 131 -26.24 5.92 -24.02
#